data_66e74ef365d6bf0cfa943e65d77ebd50
#
_entry.id   66e74ef365d6bf0cfa943e65d77ebd50
#
_cell.length_a   1.000
_cell.length_b   1.000
_cell.length_c   1.000
_cell.angle_alpha   90.00
_cell.angle_beta   90.00
_cell.angle_gamma   90.00
#
_symmetry.space_group_name_H-M   'P 1'
#
loop_
_entity.id
_entity.type
_entity.pdbx_description
1 polymer ?
#
loop_
_entity_poly.entity_id
_entity_poly.type
_entity_poly.pdbx_seq_one_letter_code
_entity_poly.pdbx_strand_id
1 'polypeptide(L)'
;GNWTMYFDPTTGAAATGVVNIDGKKLLFDENGVNIKGDGFCVVNGKKYYFVNGNVVTGWVTVNSWTMYFDPNTGAAATGLRTIDGKTYFFNSDGVRSSGRQYMNGVTYYFNADGSLIRNSWVSFNGEKIYVDGNGVGITDRSDEYPGPYYITVDRVNCVITVYAKDSSGNYSIPVRAMTCSVGLPGTPTYSGTYSVGSKYILKELMGPSYGKFTTAVAGQAGVYFHSVATSNPANPTYSVPVGEYNKLGSPASHGCIRLCVRDAKWIYEHCGYGTPIYIGDNLAMPLGKPYMVRISSSVDPTDPAA
;
A
#
# COMPACT_ATOMS: atom_id res chain seq x y z
N GLY A 1 28.37 24.24 -36.83
CA GLY A 1 28.03 22.85 -36.58
C GLY A 1 27.24 22.31 -37.76
N ASN A 2 27.53 21.11 -38.23
CA ASN A 2 26.79 20.49 -39.33
C ASN A 2 25.44 19.94 -38.76
N TRP A 3 24.37 20.68 -39.00
CA TRP A 3 23.03 20.23 -38.71
C TRP A 3 22.54 19.35 -39.85
N THR A 4 21.89 18.22 -39.55
CA THR A 4 21.25 17.36 -40.52
C THR A 4 19.73 17.50 -40.30
N MET A 5 19.01 17.84 -41.34
CA MET A 5 17.56 17.91 -41.37
C MET A 5 17.02 16.94 -42.41
N TYR A 6 15.81 16.47 -42.22
CA TYR A 6 15.09 15.69 -43.22
C TYR A 6 13.74 16.36 -43.47
N PHE A 7 13.41 16.50 -44.74
CA PHE A 7 12.13 17.06 -45.15
C PHE A 7 11.27 15.97 -45.77
N ASP A 8 10.03 15.89 -45.35
CA ASP A 8 9.07 14.96 -45.94
C ASP A 8 8.96 15.20 -47.43
N PRO A 9 9.19 14.19 -48.27
CA PRO A 9 9.24 14.39 -49.71
C PRO A 9 7.87 14.73 -50.33
N THR A 10 6.77 14.48 -49.59
CA THR A 10 5.39 14.76 -50.07
C THR A 10 4.93 16.16 -49.70
N THR A 11 5.23 16.55 -48.45
CA THR A 11 4.70 17.80 -47.86
C THR A 11 5.74 18.92 -47.82
N GLY A 12 7.03 18.59 -47.94
CA GLY A 12 8.14 19.53 -47.79
C GLY A 12 8.34 20.00 -46.34
N ALA A 13 7.61 19.47 -45.36
CA ALA A 13 7.75 19.83 -43.96
C ALA A 13 9.01 19.22 -43.36
N ALA A 14 9.68 19.97 -42.47
CA ALA A 14 10.78 19.43 -41.68
C ALA A 14 10.29 18.32 -40.77
N ALA A 15 11.00 17.20 -40.72
CA ALA A 15 10.71 16.09 -39.84
C ALA A 15 10.95 16.49 -38.38
N THR A 16 10.04 16.08 -37.49
CA THR A 16 10.17 16.22 -36.02
C THR A 16 9.80 14.90 -35.33
N GLY A 17 10.36 14.65 -34.16
CA GLY A 17 10.16 13.37 -33.46
C GLY A 17 10.92 12.21 -34.14
N VAL A 18 10.43 10.97 -33.94
CA VAL A 18 11.05 9.78 -34.52
C VAL A 18 10.53 9.54 -35.93
N VAL A 19 11.46 9.48 -36.89
CA VAL A 19 11.17 9.23 -38.33
C VAL A 19 11.99 8.03 -38.78
N ASN A 20 11.37 7.14 -39.56
CA ASN A 20 12.06 6.03 -40.19
C ASN A 20 12.54 6.48 -41.59
N ILE A 21 13.85 6.52 -41.80
CA ILE A 21 14.48 6.88 -43.05
C ILE A 21 15.42 5.73 -43.42
N ASP A 22 15.18 5.11 -44.56
CA ASP A 22 15.95 3.96 -45.07
C ASP A 22 16.16 2.85 -44.03
N GLY A 23 15.12 2.53 -43.28
CA GLY A 23 15.12 1.50 -42.23
C GLY A 23 15.79 1.92 -40.92
N LYS A 24 16.25 3.15 -40.81
CA LYS A 24 16.85 3.72 -39.58
C LYS A 24 15.86 4.62 -38.87
N LYS A 25 15.66 4.40 -37.59
CA LYS A 25 14.87 5.30 -36.73
C LYS A 25 15.74 6.44 -36.24
N LEU A 26 15.49 7.66 -36.76
CA LEU A 26 16.21 8.87 -36.39
C LEU A 26 15.29 9.78 -35.56
N LEU A 27 15.86 10.49 -34.59
CA LEU A 27 15.14 11.47 -33.77
C LEU A 27 15.49 12.88 -34.28
N PHE A 28 14.45 13.68 -34.51
CA PHE A 28 14.58 15.10 -34.84
C PHE A 28 13.96 15.94 -33.70
N ASP A 29 14.61 17.03 -33.32
CA ASP A 29 14.08 17.97 -32.36
C ASP A 29 12.89 18.78 -32.93
N GLU A 30 12.37 19.71 -32.16
CA GLU A 30 11.25 20.59 -32.57
C GLU A 30 11.63 21.55 -33.72
N ASN A 31 12.92 21.78 -33.94
CA ASN A 31 13.45 22.60 -35.03
C ASN A 31 13.80 21.77 -36.28
N GLY A 32 13.53 20.45 -36.27
CA GLY A 32 13.84 19.54 -37.35
C GLY A 32 15.32 19.12 -37.42
N VAL A 33 16.11 19.37 -36.39
CA VAL A 33 17.52 18.98 -36.35
C VAL A 33 17.67 17.55 -35.85
N ASN A 34 18.40 16.72 -36.60
CA ASN A 34 18.66 15.33 -36.20
C ASN A 34 19.51 15.27 -34.94
N ILE A 35 18.97 14.64 -33.89
CA ILE A 35 19.66 14.32 -32.66
C ILE A 35 20.48 13.05 -32.86
N LYS A 36 21.79 13.17 -32.69
CA LYS A 36 22.76 12.07 -32.79
C LYS A 36 23.25 11.74 -31.38
N GLY A 37 23.43 10.48 -31.08
CA GLY A 37 23.94 10.05 -29.79
C GLY A 37 24.23 8.55 -29.77
N ASP A 38 24.76 8.10 -28.64
CA ASP A 38 24.88 6.70 -28.27
C ASP A 38 24.58 6.58 -26.77
N GLY A 39 23.87 5.52 -26.34
CA GLY A 39 23.39 5.39 -24.97
C GLY A 39 22.16 6.26 -24.67
N PHE A 40 21.99 6.62 -23.38
CA PHE A 40 20.87 7.43 -22.93
C PHE A 40 21.03 8.92 -23.26
N CYS A 41 19.97 9.53 -23.77
CA CYS A 41 19.90 10.95 -24.06
C CYS A 41 18.56 11.53 -23.56
N VAL A 42 18.55 12.77 -23.08
CA VAL A 42 17.34 13.50 -22.69
C VAL A 42 17.13 14.65 -23.67
N VAL A 43 15.97 14.67 -24.32
CA VAL A 43 15.57 15.73 -25.25
C VAL A 43 14.19 16.22 -24.83
N ASN A 44 14.04 17.51 -24.59
CA ASN A 44 12.78 18.14 -24.15
C ASN A 44 12.13 17.41 -22.95
N GLY A 45 12.95 17.02 -21.96
CA GLY A 45 12.50 16.33 -20.74
C GLY A 45 12.12 14.85 -20.93
N LYS A 46 12.23 14.30 -22.14
CA LYS A 46 11.98 12.89 -22.43
C LYS A 46 13.31 12.14 -22.61
N LYS A 47 13.39 10.93 -22.05
CA LYS A 47 14.56 10.06 -22.15
C LYS A 47 14.45 9.17 -23.37
N TYR A 48 15.55 9.02 -24.11
CA TYR A 48 15.71 8.16 -25.28
C TYR A 48 16.91 7.26 -25.11
N TYR A 49 16.99 6.20 -25.89
CA TYR A 49 18.15 5.32 -25.95
C TYR A 49 18.61 5.15 -27.41
N PHE A 50 19.89 5.35 -27.65
CA PHE A 50 20.47 5.27 -28.96
C PHE A 50 21.50 4.14 -29.06
N VAL A 51 21.53 3.48 -30.18
CA VAL A 51 22.59 2.53 -30.56
C VAL A 51 23.07 2.88 -31.94
N ASN A 52 24.34 3.22 -32.08
CA ASN A 52 24.96 3.64 -33.37
C ASN A 52 24.17 4.77 -34.05
N GLY A 53 23.72 5.74 -33.28
CA GLY A 53 22.96 6.90 -33.78
C GLY A 53 21.49 6.63 -34.12
N ASN A 54 20.98 5.43 -33.89
CA ASN A 54 19.58 5.08 -34.12
C ASN A 54 18.83 5.08 -32.80
N VAL A 55 17.58 5.59 -32.80
CA VAL A 55 16.70 5.49 -31.65
C VAL A 55 16.21 4.04 -31.48
N VAL A 56 16.42 3.48 -30.32
CA VAL A 56 15.91 2.16 -29.98
C VAL A 56 14.49 2.31 -29.46
N THR A 57 13.58 1.41 -29.87
CA THR A 57 12.19 1.35 -29.43
C THR A 57 11.85 -0.04 -28.90
N GLY A 58 10.76 -0.15 -28.14
CA GLY A 58 10.37 -1.40 -27.49
C GLY A 58 11.12 -1.64 -26.17
N TRP A 59 11.18 -2.90 -25.77
CA TRP A 59 11.83 -3.30 -24.53
C TRP A 59 13.36 -3.24 -24.65
N VAL A 60 14.00 -2.61 -23.68
CA VAL A 60 15.45 -2.47 -23.58
C VAL A 60 15.88 -2.79 -22.15
N THR A 61 16.90 -3.63 -22.00
CA THR A 61 17.54 -3.86 -20.71
C THR A 61 19.01 -3.43 -20.80
N VAL A 62 19.37 -2.47 -19.97
CA VAL A 62 20.76 -1.98 -19.85
C VAL A 62 21.17 -2.18 -18.39
N ASN A 63 22.22 -2.94 -18.17
CA ASN A 63 22.62 -3.41 -16.84
C ASN A 63 21.44 -4.14 -16.15
N SER A 64 20.95 -3.62 -15.01
CA SER A 64 19.80 -4.15 -14.29
C SER A 64 18.48 -3.40 -14.57
N TRP A 65 18.50 -2.39 -15.44
CA TRP A 65 17.35 -1.53 -15.72
C TRP A 65 16.60 -2.02 -16.96
N THR A 66 15.35 -2.41 -16.77
CA THR A 66 14.44 -2.72 -17.88
C THR A 66 13.56 -1.51 -18.13
N MET A 67 13.54 -1.03 -19.36
CA MET A 67 12.78 0.13 -19.81
C MET A 67 11.97 -0.22 -21.05
N TYR A 68 10.97 0.57 -21.37
CA TYR A 68 10.22 0.47 -22.61
C TYR A 68 10.23 1.81 -23.33
N PHE A 69 10.64 1.81 -24.58
CA PHE A 69 10.66 3.00 -25.43
C PHE A 69 9.51 2.91 -26.43
N ASP A 70 8.66 3.91 -26.42
CA ASP A 70 7.46 3.95 -27.26
C ASP A 70 7.80 3.77 -28.74
N PRO A 71 7.15 2.85 -29.47
CA PRO A 71 7.49 2.56 -30.86
C PRO A 71 7.33 3.74 -31.83
N ASN A 72 6.44 4.69 -31.49
CA ASN A 72 6.12 5.83 -32.35
C ASN A 72 6.96 7.06 -32.00
N THR A 73 7.15 7.31 -30.72
CA THR A 73 7.85 8.52 -30.24
C THR A 73 9.30 8.28 -29.87
N GLY A 74 9.71 7.03 -29.65
CA GLY A 74 11.03 6.66 -29.14
C GLY A 74 11.28 7.06 -27.68
N ALA A 75 10.33 7.71 -27.01
CA ALA A 75 10.50 8.17 -25.65
C ALA A 75 10.31 7.04 -24.63
N ALA A 76 11.08 7.07 -23.54
CA ALA A 76 10.91 6.13 -22.44
C ALA A 76 9.52 6.26 -21.81
N ALA A 77 8.88 5.12 -21.56
CA ALA A 77 7.64 5.04 -20.83
C ALA A 77 7.84 5.47 -19.37
N THR A 78 6.86 6.20 -18.82
CA THR A 78 6.78 6.55 -17.40
C THR A 78 5.35 6.35 -16.91
N GLY A 79 5.18 6.10 -15.60
CA GLY A 79 3.87 5.81 -15.01
C GLY A 79 3.32 4.44 -15.43
N LEU A 80 2.02 4.25 -15.31
CA LEU A 80 1.35 3.02 -15.74
C LEU A 80 1.22 3.00 -17.27
N ARG A 81 1.60 1.87 -17.89
CA ARG A 81 1.50 1.63 -19.33
C ARG A 81 1.03 0.20 -19.60
N THR A 82 0.10 0.06 -20.54
CA THR A 82 -0.30 -1.26 -21.04
C THR A 82 0.47 -1.55 -22.33
N ILE A 83 1.21 -2.65 -22.33
CA ILE A 83 2.07 -3.11 -23.41
C ILE A 83 1.73 -4.58 -23.63
N ASP A 84 1.38 -4.95 -24.85
CA ASP A 84 0.99 -6.33 -25.22
C ASP A 84 -0.02 -6.97 -24.26
N GLY A 85 -1.06 -6.19 -23.86
CA GLY A 85 -2.13 -6.63 -22.97
C GLY A 85 -1.77 -6.72 -21.48
N LYS A 86 -0.51 -6.47 -21.11
CA LYS A 86 -0.06 -6.43 -19.71
C LYS A 86 0.21 -4.99 -19.28
N THR A 87 -0.15 -4.66 -18.05
CA THR A 87 0.10 -3.34 -17.47
C THR A 87 1.39 -3.38 -16.65
N TYR A 88 2.24 -2.38 -16.85
CA TYR A 88 3.51 -2.17 -16.16
C TYR A 88 3.56 -0.78 -15.54
N PHE A 89 4.38 -0.62 -14.50
CA PHE A 89 4.71 0.69 -13.95
C PHE A 89 6.18 1.01 -14.18
N PHE A 90 6.43 2.20 -14.70
CA PHE A 90 7.76 2.77 -14.90
C PHE A 90 7.92 4.00 -13.99
N ASN A 91 9.00 4.07 -13.24
CA ASN A 91 9.31 5.22 -12.40
C ASN A 91 9.61 6.48 -13.25
N SER A 92 9.91 7.62 -12.60
CA SER A 92 10.25 8.88 -13.28
C SER A 92 11.48 8.76 -14.20
N ASP A 93 12.37 7.81 -13.93
CA ASP A 93 13.55 7.55 -14.75
C ASP A 93 13.27 6.63 -15.95
N GLY A 94 12.02 6.15 -16.08
CA GLY A 94 11.60 5.20 -17.12
C GLY A 94 11.98 3.76 -16.81
N VAL A 95 12.42 3.45 -15.60
CA VAL A 95 12.78 2.08 -15.19
C VAL A 95 11.54 1.34 -14.72
N ARG A 96 11.34 0.13 -15.27
CA ARG A 96 10.24 -0.76 -14.88
C ARG A 96 10.36 -1.18 -13.41
N SER A 97 9.28 -1.01 -12.67
CA SER A 97 9.18 -1.42 -11.28
C SER A 97 8.53 -2.81 -11.15
N SER A 98 8.80 -3.49 -10.03
CA SER A 98 8.16 -4.74 -9.62
C SER A 98 7.80 -4.69 -8.13
N GLY A 99 7.09 -5.71 -7.63
CA GLY A 99 6.67 -5.77 -6.24
C GLY A 99 5.60 -4.74 -5.89
N ARG A 100 5.60 -4.29 -4.64
CA ARG A 100 4.63 -3.31 -4.14
C ARG A 100 5.01 -1.88 -4.56
N GLN A 101 4.07 -1.16 -5.16
CA GLN A 101 4.23 0.24 -5.55
C GLN A 101 3.08 1.08 -5.00
N TYR A 102 3.39 2.22 -4.39
CA TYR A 102 2.40 3.16 -3.89
C TYR A 102 2.34 4.38 -4.81
N MET A 103 1.15 4.66 -5.36
CA MET A 103 0.93 5.72 -6.34
C MET A 103 -0.42 6.39 -6.10
N ASN A 104 -0.42 7.71 -5.98
CA ASN A 104 -1.64 8.52 -5.84
C ASN A 104 -2.61 8.01 -4.74
N GLY A 105 -2.08 7.62 -3.58
CA GLY A 105 -2.90 7.12 -2.48
C GLY A 105 -3.29 5.64 -2.57
N VAL A 106 -2.89 4.94 -3.65
CA VAL A 106 -3.27 3.54 -3.92
C VAL A 106 -2.05 2.65 -3.97
N THR A 107 -2.16 1.44 -3.42
CA THR A 107 -1.11 0.42 -3.46
C THR A 107 -1.40 -0.60 -4.55
N TYR A 108 -0.47 -0.75 -5.48
CA TYR A 108 -0.48 -1.73 -6.57
C TYR A 108 0.57 -2.80 -6.35
N TYR A 109 0.35 -3.98 -6.93
CA TYR A 109 1.27 -5.12 -6.83
C TYR A 109 1.64 -5.64 -8.21
N PHE A 110 2.95 -5.82 -8.44
CA PHE A 110 3.50 -6.27 -9.71
C PHE A 110 4.31 -7.55 -9.52
N ASN A 111 4.22 -8.44 -10.48
CA ASN A 111 5.04 -9.65 -10.57
C ASN A 111 6.54 -9.31 -10.69
N ALA A 112 7.40 -10.31 -10.60
CA ALA A 112 8.84 -10.14 -10.83
C ALA A 112 9.15 -9.69 -12.27
N ASP A 113 8.31 -10.07 -13.25
CA ASP A 113 8.41 -9.60 -14.63
C ASP A 113 7.87 -8.16 -14.80
N GLY A 114 7.45 -7.49 -13.72
CA GLY A 114 6.89 -6.15 -13.69
C GLY A 114 5.44 -6.05 -14.14
N SER A 115 4.77 -7.14 -14.52
CA SER A 115 3.35 -7.10 -14.89
C SER A 115 2.45 -6.93 -13.67
N LEU A 116 1.40 -6.10 -13.80
CA LEU A 116 0.43 -5.83 -12.74
C LEU A 116 -0.34 -7.11 -12.37
N ILE A 117 -0.35 -7.44 -11.09
CA ILE A 117 -1.14 -8.54 -10.53
C ILE A 117 -2.60 -8.11 -10.46
N ARG A 118 -3.53 -9.02 -10.78
CA ARG A 118 -4.98 -8.78 -10.73
C ARG A 118 -5.70 -10.03 -10.23
N ASN A 119 -6.84 -9.85 -9.55
CA ASN A 119 -7.74 -10.93 -9.09
C ASN A 119 -6.98 -12.09 -8.42
N SER A 120 -6.02 -11.78 -7.55
CA SER A 120 -5.12 -12.77 -6.98
C SER A 120 -4.67 -12.41 -5.57
N TRP A 121 -4.32 -13.41 -4.79
CA TRP A 121 -3.68 -13.22 -3.49
C TRP A 121 -2.18 -13.06 -3.66
N VAL A 122 -1.62 -12.07 -3.01
CA VAL A 122 -0.17 -11.83 -2.93
C VAL A 122 0.31 -11.93 -1.48
N SER A 123 1.57 -12.33 -1.30
CA SER A 123 2.25 -12.25 -0.01
C SER A 123 3.35 -11.21 -0.10
N PHE A 124 3.34 -10.24 0.81
CA PHE A 124 4.36 -9.20 0.88
C PHE A 124 4.69 -8.93 2.35
N ASN A 125 5.96 -9.12 2.72
CA ASN A 125 6.44 -8.97 4.11
C ASN A 125 5.60 -9.73 5.16
N GLY A 126 5.12 -10.94 4.82
CA GLY A 126 4.29 -11.77 5.70
C GLY A 126 2.80 -11.42 5.72
N GLU A 127 2.39 -10.37 5.05
CA GLU A 127 1.00 -9.98 4.84
C GLU A 127 0.42 -10.68 3.61
N LYS A 128 -0.79 -11.22 3.71
CA LYS A 128 -1.58 -11.71 2.57
C LYS A 128 -2.62 -10.67 2.20
N ILE A 129 -2.57 -10.22 0.96
CA ILE A 129 -3.41 -9.15 0.44
C ILE A 129 -4.12 -9.68 -0.81
N TYR A 130 -5.42 -9.49 -0.88
CA TYR A 130 -6.14 -9.71 -2.13
C TYR A 130 -5.96 -8.51 -3.05
N VAL A 131 -5.55 -8.75 -4.29
CA VAL A 131 -5.43 -7.72 -5.32
C VAL A 131 -6.63 -7.84 -6.24
N ASP A 132 -7.39 -6.76 -6.39
CA ASP A 132 -8.61 -6.71 -7.20
C ASP A 132 -8.35 -6.73 -8.72
N GLY A 133 -9.44 -6.63 -9.50
CA GLY A 133 -9.36 -6.57 -10.96
C GLY A 133 -8.67 -5.33 -11.52
N ASN A 134 -8.50 -4.27 -10.73
CA ASN A 134 -7.78 -3.06 -11.09
C ASN A 134 -6.31 -3.10 -10.70
N GLY A 135 -5.89 -4.17 -10.00
CA GLY A 135 -4.53 -4.32 -9.50
C GLY A 135 -4.29 -3.64 -8.16
N VAL A 136 -5.38 -3.25 -7.47
CA VAL A 136 -5.33 -2.56 -6.17
C VAL A 136 -5.36 -3.59 -5.04
N GLY A 137 -4.45 -3.44 -4.09
CA GLY A 137 -4.45 -4.28 -2.89
C GLY A 137 -5.60 -3.91 -1.95
N ILE A 138 -6.45 -4.88 -1.65
CA ILE A 138 -7.58 -4.75 -0.73
C ILE A 138 -7.17 -5.34 0.61
N THR A 139 -7.08 -4.50 1.63
CA THR A 139 -6.80 -4.89 3.02
C THR A 139 -8.06 -4.92 3.88
N ASP A 140 -9.18 -4.46 3.34
CA ASP A 140 -10.49 -4.43 3.97
C ASP A 140 -11.55 -4.91 2.97
N ARG A 141 -12.29 -5.97 3.34
CA ARG A 141 -13.34 -6.59 2.53
C ARG A 141 -14.73 -6.38 3.18
N SER A 142 -14.85 -5.40 4.06
CA SER A 142 -16.11 -5.14 4.76
C SER A 142 -17.24 -4.69 3.83
N ASP A 143 -16.92 -4.04 2.71
CA ASP A 143 -17.92 -3.70 1.68
C ASP A 143 -18.47 -4.94 0.97
N GLU A 144 -17.63 -5.96 0.78
CA GLU A 144 -18.01 -7.24 0.16
C GLU A 144 -18.75 -8.16 1.17
N TYR A 145 -18.31 -8.12 2.43
CA TYR A 145 -18.83 -8.95 3.54
C TYR A 145 -19.23 -8.06 4.71
N PRO A 146 -20.38 -7.39 4.63
CA PRO A 146 -20.90 -6.63 5.77
C PRO A 146 -21.26 -7.58 6.91
N GLY A 147 -21.01 -7.16 8.14
CA GLY A 147 -21.22 -7.97 9.35
C GLY A 147 -22.55 -8.74 9.40
N PRO A 148 -22.79 -9.50 10.45
CA PRO A 148 -22.08 -9.47 11.74
C PRO A 148 -20.70 -10.12 11.70
N TYR A 149 -19.81 -9.63 12.57
CA TYR A 149 -18.42 -10.05 12.61
C TYR A 149 -18.08 -10.90 13.84
N TYR A 150 -16.92 -11.57 13.76
CA TYR A 150 -16.23 -12.24 14.85
C TYR A 150 -14.78 -11.77 14.86
N ILE A 151 -14.24 -11.43 16.03
CA ILE A 151 -12.90 -10.91 16.20
C ILE A 151 -12.03 -11.97 16.86
N THR A 152 -10.86 -12.26 16.30
CA THR A 152 -9.80 -13.02 16.97
C THR A 152 -8.62 -12.11 17.26
N VAL A 153 -7.99 -12.26 18.44
CA VAL A 153 -6.79 -11.53 18.84
C VAL A 153 -5.69 -12.53 19.17
N ASP A 154 -4.68 -12.61 18.34
CA ASP A 154 -3.49 -13.41 18.60
C ASP A 154 -2.49 -12.60 19.42
N ARG A 155 -2.25 -13.04 20.67
CA ARG A 155 -1.38 -12.35 21.62
C ARG A 155 0.10 -12.52 21.27
N VAL A 156 0.51 -13.66 20.73
CA VAL A 156 1.90 -13.97 20.38
C VAL A 156 2.33 -13.18 19.15
N ASN A 157 1.50 -13.21 18.12
CA ASN A 157 1.80 -12.53 16.86
C ASN A 157 1.36 -11.06 16.86
N CYS A 158 0.58 -10.61 17.87
CA CYS A 158 0.01 -9.26 17.95
C CYS A 158 -0.79 -8.90 16.69
N VAL A 159 -1.71 -9.78 16.31
CA VAL A 159 -2.59 -9.63 15.14
C VAL A 159 -4.04 -9.84 15.52
N ILE A 160 -4.90 -8.99 15.04
CA ILE A 160 -6.34 -9.18 15.04
C ILE A 160 -6.75 -9.67 13.66
N THR A 161 -7.62 -10.69 13.62
CA THR A 161 -8.32 -11.08 12.40
C THR A 161 -9.82 -10.94 12.62
N VAL A 162 -10.50 -10.29 11.69
CA VAL A 162 -11.95 -10.15 11.69
C VAL A 162 -12.53 -11.08 10.65
N TYR A 163 -13.57 -11.83 11.04
CA TYR A 163 -14.26 -12.78 10.18
C TYR A 163 -15.72 -12.39 10.00
N ALA A 164 -16.23 -12.54 8.79
CA ALA A 164 -17.66 -12.54 8.46
C ALA A 164 -18.20 -13.97 8.37
N LYS A 165 -19.51 -14.09 8.35
CA LYS A 165 -20.19 -15.39 8.16
C LYS A 165 -20.16 -15.83 6.72
N ASP A 166 -19.95 -17.14 6.52
CA ASP A 166 -20.17 -17.81 5.24
C ASP A 166 -21.66 -18.13 5.02
N SER A 167 -21.96 -18.75 3.88
CA SER A 167 -23.34 -19.16 3.53
C SER A 167 -23.95 -20.20 4.50
N SER A 168 -23.13 -20.89 5.29
CA SER A 168 -23.56 -21.84 6.32
C SER A 168 -23.75 -21.17 7.68
N GLY A 169 -23.45 -19.87 7.80
CA GLY A 169 -23.58 -19.10 9.02
C GLY A 169 -22.36 -19.16 9.96
N ASN A 170 -21.25 -19.80 9.53
CA ASN A 170 -20.02 -19.88 10.30
C ASN A 170 -19.13 -18.68 10.03
N TYR A 171 -18.43 -18.21 11.06
CA TYR A 171 -17.43 -17.14 10.93
C TYR A 171 -16.12 -17.68 10.31
N SER A 172 -16.11 -17.88 9.01
CA SER A 172 -15.00 -18.50 8.27
C SER A 172 -14.37 -17.59 7.21
N ILE A 173 -15.03 -16.49 6.82
CA ILE A 173 -14.54 -15.58 5.78
C ILE A 173 -13.67 -14.50 6.43
N PRO A 174 -12.35 -14.49 6.21
CA PRO A 174 -11.49 -13.42 6.72
C PRO A 174 -11.74 -12.12 5.94
N VAL A 175 -12.09 -11.06 6.67
CA VAL A 175 -12.47 -9.76 6.12
C VAL A 175 -11.34 -8.76 6.25
N ARG A 176 -10.68 -8.73 7.44
CA ARG A 176 -9.65 -7.75 7.74
C ARG A 176 -8.64 -8.31 8.73
N ALA A 177 -7.37 -7.95 8.55
CA ALA A 177 -6.33 -8.12 9.56
C ALA A 177 -5.84 -6.76 10.05
N MET A 178 -5.44 -6.69 11.33
CA MET A 178 -4.93 -5.48 11.96
C MET A 178 -3.72 -5.83 12.83
N THR A 179 -2.65 -5.06 12.73
CA THR A 179 -1.53 -5.18 13.65
C THR A 179 -1.87 -4.47 14.95
N CYS A 180 -1.67 -5.13 16.07
CA CYS A 180 -1.99 -4.59 17.40
C CYS A 180 -0.78 -4.69 18.35
N SER A 181 -0.94 -4.13 19.55
CA SER A 181 -0.12 -4.45 20.72
C SER A 181 -1.00 -4.92 21.84
N VAL A 182 -0.60 -5.97 22.53
CA VAL A 182 -1.28 -6.55 23.70
C VAL A 182 -0.50 -6.26 24.97
N GLY A 183 -1.00 -6.73 26.10
CA GLY A 183 -0.38 -6.58 27.42
C GLY A 183 0.99 -7.24 27.51
N LEU A 184 1.88 -6.60 28.28
CA LEU A 184 3.16 -7.16 28.69
C LEU A 184 2.96 -8.39 29.60
N PRO A 185 3.96 -9.28 29.77
CA PRO A 185 3.83 -10.46 30.64
C PRO A 185 3.36 -10.15 32.07
N GLY A 186 3.77 -9.01 32.64
CA GLY A 186 3.33 -8.58 33.98
C GLY A 186 1.93 -7.99 34.06
N THR A 187 1.34 -7.60 32.91
CA THR A 187 -0.02 -7.05 32.79
C THR A 187 -0.69 -7.60 31.54
N PRO A 188 -0.93 -8.91 31.48
CA PRO A 188 -1.33 -9.56 30.25
C PRO A 188 -2.75 -9.18 29.78
N THR A 189 -2.96 -9.20 28.48
CA THR A 189 -4.29 -9.36 27.90
C THR A 189 -4.69 -10.84 28.08
N TYR A 190 -5.69 -11.15 28.87
CA TYR A 190 -6.03 -12.54 29.18
C TYR A 190 -6.70 -13.24 28.01
N SER A 191 -6.36 -14.52 27.80
CA SER A 191 -7.03 -15.38 26.83
C SER A 191 -8.46 -15.72 27.29
N GLY A 192 -9.34 -15.96 26.33
CA GLY A 192 -10.73 -16.33 26.60
C GLY A 192 -11.69 -15.83 25.54
N THR A 193 -12.97 -16.10 25.77
CA THR A 193 -14.08 -15.65 24.94
C THR A 193 -14.75 -14.46 25.60
N TYR A 194 -14.91 -13.39 24.83
CA TYR A 194 -15.41 -12.10 25.25
C TYR A 194 -16.39 -11.56 24.21
N SER A 195 -16.85 -10.33 24.42
CA SER A 195 -17.65 -9.62 23.41
C SER A 195 -17.33 -8.12 23.42
N VAL A 196 -17.72 -7.44 22.34
CA VAL A 196 -17.66 -5.97 22.27
C VAL A 196 -18.64 -5.36 23.26
N GLY A 197 -18.17 -4.42 24.06
CA GLY A 197 -18.93 -3.65 25.04
C GLY A 197 -19.14 -2.19 24.65
N SER A 198 -19.10 -1.31 25.68
CA SER A 198 -19.28 0.14 25.50
C SER A 198 -18.21 0.78 24.64
N LYS A 199 -18.58 1.87 23.96
CA LYS A 199 -17.74 2.57 22.98
C LYS A 199 -17.62 4.05 23.33
N TYR A 200 -16.44 4.62 23.08
CA TYR A 200 -16.11 6.01 23.36
C TYR A 200 -15.25 6.57 22.21
N ILE A 201 -15.58 7.76 21.69
CA ILE A 201 -14.75 8.42 20.67
C ILE A 201 -13.37 8.73 21.22
N LEU A 202 -13.32 9.27 22.45
CA LEU A 202 -12.11 9.51 23.23
C LEU A 202 -12.37 9.09 24.67
N LYS A 203 -11.51 8.27 25.25
CA LYS A 203 -11.65 7.78 26.61
C LYS A 203 -10.35 7.95 27.37
N GLU A 204 -10.45 8.46 28.59
CA GLU A 204 -9.38 8.39 29.56
C GLU A 204 -9.15 6.94 29.96
N LEU A 205 -7.89 6.54 29.93
CA LEU A 205 -7.40 5.23 30.30
C LEU A 205 -6.64 5.32 31.64
N MET A 206 -5.60 4.51 31.84
CA MET A 206 -4.76 4.64 33.00
C MET A 206 -3.91 5.91 32.90
N GLY A 207 -4.14 6.83 33.78
CA GLY A 207 -3.87 8.22 33.83
C GLY A 207 -2.46 8.77 33.58
N PRO A 208 -2.33 9.97 33.07
CA PRO A 208 -3.24 10.67 32.17
C PRO A 208 -2.98 10.28 30.72
N SER A 209 -3.69 9.30 30.21
CA SER A 209 -3.60 8.87 28.81
C SER A 209 -4.98 8.65 28.21
N TYR A 210 -5.14 8.96 26.93
CA TYR A 210 -6.41 8.96 26.23
C TYR A 210 -6.32 8.17 24.92
N GLY A 211 -7.25 7.21 24.75
CA GLY A 211 -7.38 6.44 23.50
C GLY A 211 -8.52 6.95 22.64
N LYS A 212 -8.27 7.14 21.35
CA LYS A 212 -9.33 7.41 20.37
C LYS A 212 -10.03 6.12 19.97
N PHE A 213 -11.32 6.22 19.64
CA PHE A 213 -12.15 5.11 19.16
C PHE A 213 -12.06 3.88 20.08
N THR A 214 -12.21 4.13 21.37
CA THR A 214 -12.08 3.12 22.41
C THR A 214 -13.31 2.21 22.44
N THR A 215 -13.11 0.90 22.39
CA THR A 215 -14.15 -0.13 22.42
C THR A 215 -13.84 -1.13 23.54
N ALA A 216 -14.74 -1.30 24.50
CA ALA A 216 -14.53 -2.20 25.63
C ALA A 216 -14.56 -3.67 25.21
N VAL A 217 -13.71 -4.48 25.85
CA VAL A 217 -13.79 -5.94 25.82
C VAL A 217 -14.65 -6.37 27.02
N ALA A 218 -15.95 -6.58 26.78
CA ALA A 218 -16.89 -7.00 27.83
C ALA A 218 -16.53 -8.40 28.31
N GLY A 219 -16.47 -8.56 29.64
CA GLY A 219 -15.99 -9.76 30.30
C GLY A 219 -14.53 -9.69 30.74
N GLN A 220 -13.78 -8.66 30.31
CA GLN A 220 -12.43 -8.38 30.78
C GLN A 220 -12.35 -6.94 31.30
N ALA A 221 -12.44 -6.77 32.61
CA ALA A 221 -12.49 -5.44 33.24
C ALA A 221 -11.24 -4.59 32.88
N GLY A 222 -11.47 -3.34 32.48
CA GLY A 222 -10.41 -2.39 32.18
C GLY A 222 -9.65 -2.62 30.86
N VAL A 223 -10.04 -3.60 30.05
CA VAL A 223 -9.42 -3.87 28.76
C VAL A 223 -10.25 -3.30 27.61
N TYR A 224 -9.56 -2.62 26.70
CA TYR A 224 -10.17 -1.95 25.56
C TYR A 224 -9.33 -2.14 24.29
N PHE A 225 -9.99 -2.18 23.14
CA PHE A 225 -9.38 -1.79 21.87
C PHE A 225 -9.33 -0.26 21.80
N HIS A 226 -8.22 0.33 21.45
CA HIS A 226 -8.09 1.77 21.31
C HIS A 226 -6.86 2.15 20.45
N SER A 227 -6.82 3.38 19.93
CA SER A 227 -5.61 3.91 19.28
C SER A 227 -4.43 3.93 20.25
N VAL A 228 -3.19 4.04 19.73
CA VAL A 228 -2.06 4.39 20.61
C VAL A 228 -2.45 5.63 21.42
N ALA A 229 -2.31 5.52 22.75
CA ALA A 229 -2.81 6.55 23.67
C ALA A 229 -1.92 7.80 23.64
N THR A 230 -2.56 8.95 23.73
CA THR A 230 -1.93 10.27 23.87
C THR A 230 -2.11 10.83 25.29
N SER A 231 -1.22 11.70 25.74
CA SER A 231 -1.36 12.45 27.00
C SER A 231 -2.11 13.79 26.85
N ASN A 232 -2.39 14.22 25.61
CA ASN A 232 -3.05 15.51 25.33
C ASN A 232 -4.44 15.32 24.73
N PRO A 233 -5.52 15.29 25.54
CA PRO A 233 -6.87 15.10 25.03
C PRO A 233 -7.42 16.29 24.22
N ALA A 234 -6.82 17.48 24.36
CA ALA A 234 -7.21 18.67 23.59
C ALA A 234 -6.65 18.63 22.15
N ASN A 235 -5.58 17.86 21.92
CA ASN A 235 -4.96 17.70 20.60
C ASN A 235 -4.50 16.25 20.39
N PRO A 236 -5.41 15.27 20.38
CA PRO A 236 -5.05 13.86 20.37
C PRO A 236 -4.44 13.39 19.05
N THR A 237 -4.71 14.08 17.93
CA THR A 237 -4.19 13.75 16.58
C THR A 237 -2.69 14.04 16.46
N TYR A 238 -2.22 15.14 17.04
CA TYR A 238 -0.85 15.66 16.89
C TYR A 238 0.03 15.45 18.15
N SER A 239 -0.36 14.53 19.03
CA SER A 239 0.36 14.24 20.26
C SER A 239 0.55 12.75 20.53
N VAL A 240 0.57 11.94 19.47
CA VAL A 240 0.83 10.51 19.54
C VAL A 240 2.30 10.27 19.92
N PRO A 241 2.59 9.53 21.00
CA PRO A 241 3.97 9.24 21.38
C PRO A 241 4.65 8.35 20.35
N VAL A 242 5.65 8.86 19.64
CA VAL A 242 6.39 8.15 18.57
C VAL A 242 6.90 6.79 19.03
N GLY A 243 7.52 6.74 20.22
CA GLY A 243 8.04 5.49 20.78
C GLY A 243 6.97 4.44 21.06
N GLU A 244 5.77 4.86 21.50
CA GLU A 244 4.65 3.94 21.75
C GLU A 244 3.99 3.47 20.45
N TYR A 245 3.83 4.33 19.47
CA TYR A 245 3.31 3.96 18.16
C TYR A 245 4.23 2.91 17.48
N ASN A 246 5.53 3.14 17.52
CA ASN A 246 6.51 2.26 16.89
C ASN A 246 6.67 0.90 17.58
N LYS A 247 5.99 0.67 18.71
CA LYS A 247 5.86 -0.65 19.36
C LYS A 247 4.68 -1.48 18.81
N LEU A 248 3.81 -0.91 17.98
CA LEU A 248 2.73 -1.69 17.37
C LEU A 248 3.30 -2.93 16.67
N GLY A 249 2.67 -4.08 16.91
CA GLY A 249 3.15 -5.38 16.45
C GLY A 249 3.95 -6.18 17.48
N SER A 250 4.12 -5.64 18.70
CA SER A 250 4.73 -6.34 19.84
C SER A 250 3.96 -6.05 21.14
N PRO A 251 4.06 -6.91 22.17
CA PRO A 251 3.47 -6.63 23.47
C PRO A 251 4.05 -5.33 24.05
N ALA A 252 3.17 -4.39 24.47
CA ALA A 252 3.60 -3.07 24.94
C ALA A 252 2.61 -2.37 25.86
N SER A 253 1.46 -2.98 26.16
CA SER A 253 0.40 -2.35 26.96
C SER A 253 0.33 -2.92 28.38
N HIS A 254 -0.57 -2.35 29.19
CA HIS A 254 -0.93 -2.85 30.51
C HIS A 254 -2.25 -3.66 30.48
N GLY A 255 -2.48 -4.42 29.40
CA GLY A 255 -3.64 -5.28 29.20
C GLY A 255 -4.53 -4.88 28.04
N CYS A 256 -4.63 -3.59 27.68
CA CYS A 256 -5.40 -3.12 26.54
C CYS A 256 -4.81 -3.57 25.19
N ILE A 257 -5.63 -3.54 24.16
CA ILE A 257 -5.27 -3.89 22.79
C ILE A 257 -5.12 -2.59 22.00
N ARG A 258 -3.86 -2.17 21.78
CA ARG A 258 -3.51 -0.92 21.09
C ARG A 258 -3.45 -1.13 19.59
N LEU A 259 -3.94 -0.15 18.84
CA LEU A 259 -4.05 -0.13 17.38
C LEU A 259 -3.57 1.19 16.80
N CYS A 260 -3.38 1.29 15.50
CA CYS A 260 -3.40 2.58 14.82
C CYS A 260 -4.83 3.16 14.81
N VAL A 261 -4.96 4.46 14.56
CA VAL A 261 -6.27 5.14 14.62
C VAL A 261 -7.27 4.55 13.63
N ARG A 262 -6.86 4.28 12.38
CA ARG A 262 -7.72 3.65 11.35
C ARG A 262 -8.35 2.34 11.84
N ASP A 263 -7.53 1.48 12.44
CA ASP A 263 -7.97 0.15 12.83
C ASP A 263 -8.83 0.17 14.12
N ALA A 264 -8.50 1.06 15.07
CA ALA A 264 -9.35 1.32 16.24
C ALA A 264 -10.71 1.89 15.82
N LYS A 265 -10.72 2.86 14.89
CA LYS A 265 -11.92 3.46 14.31
C LYS A 265 -12.77 2.41 13.59
N TRP A 266 -12.14 1.52 12.82
CA TRP A 266 -12.86 0.45 12.12
C TRP A 266 -13.62 -0.47 13.10
N ILE A 267 -12.96 -0.97 14.16
CA ILE A 267 -13.63 -1.77 15.19
C ILE A 267 -14.77 -0.98 15.85
N TYR A 268 -14.52 0.28 16.17
CA TYR A 268 -15.50 1.18 16.75
C TYR A 268 -16.76 1.32 15.89
N GLU A 269 -16.62 1.46 14.58
CA GLU A 269 -17.72 1.69 13.65
C GLU A 269 -18.44 0.39 13.24
N HIS A 270 -17.69 -0.69 12.99
CA HIS A 270 -18.23 -1.90 12.34
C HIS A 270 -18.58 -3.03 13.31
N CYS A 271 -18.00 -3.07 14.50
CA CYS A 271 -18.25 -4.15 15.47
C CYS A 271 -19.23 -3.69 16.53
N GLY A 272 -20.51 -4.04 16.43
CA GLY A 272 -21.58 -3.65 17.36
C GLY A 272 -21.42 -4.29 18.75
N TYR A 273 -22.21 -3.79 19.72
CA TYR A 273 -22.29 -4.38 21.06
C TYR A 273 -22.64 -5.88 20.95
N GLY A 274 -21.94 -6.72 21.71
CA GLY A 274 -22.13 -8.18 21.68
C GLY A 274 -21.37 -8.88 20.56
N THR A 275 -20.67 -8.18 19.64
CA THR A 275 -19.79 -8.84 18.64
C THR A 275 -18.82 -9.76 19.38
N PRO A 276 -18.79 -11.08 19.07
CA PRO A 276 -17.96 -12.04 19.77
C PRO A 276 -16.47 -11.82 19.51
N ILE A 277 -15.65 -12.02 20.55
CA ILE A 277 -14.20 -11.88 20.55
C ILE A 277 -13.60 -13.13 21.15
N TYR A 278 -12.58 -13.69 20.50
CA TYR A 278 -11.70 -14.68 21.07
C TYR A 278 -10.27 -14.16 21.15
N ILE A 279 -9.67 -14.20 22.32
CA ILE A 279 -8.28 -13.84 22.56
C ILE A 279 -7.51 -15.11 22.86
N GLY A 280 -6.43 -15.38 22.15
CA GLY A 280 -5.65 -16.59 22.30
C GLY A 280 -4.22 -16.44 21.80
N ASP A 281 -3.52 -17.57 21.68
CA ASP A 281 -2.12 -17.63 21.25
C ASP A 281 -2.00 -18.46 19.97
N ASN A 282 -1.09 -18.06 19.07
CA ASN A 282 -0.79 -18.77 17.82
C ASN A 282 -2.04 -19.10 17.00
N LEU A 283 -2.95 -18.15 16.89
CA LEU A 283 -4.19 -18.29 16.12
C LEU A 283 -3.92 -18.26 14.62
N ALA A 284 -4.90 -18.76 13.84
CA ALA A 284 -4.83 -18.67 12.40
C ALA A 284 -4.81 -17.19 11.93
N MET A 285 -3.89 -16.86 11.05
CA MET A 285 -3.75 -15.54 10.43
C MET A 285 -3.89 -15.67 8.90
N PRO A 286 -5.10 -15.92 8.38
CA PRO A 286 -5.29 -16.18 6.96
C PRO A 286 -4.91 -14.99 6.05
N LEU A 287 -4.97 -13.76 6.58
CA LEU A 287 -4.56 -12.55 5.89
C LEU A 287 -3.13 -12.09 6.25
N GLY A 288 -2.42 -12.89 7.08
CA GLY A 288 -1.09 -12.53 7.58
C GLY A 288 -1.11 -11.38 8.58
N LYS A 289 0.06 -10.82 8.86
CA LYS A 289 0.26 -9.68 9.76
C LYS A 289 0.50 -8.42 8.92
N PRO A 290 -0.40 -7.42 8.99
CA PRO A 290 -0.23 -6.16 8.26
C PRO A 290 1.06 -5.44 8.65
N TYR A 291 1.75 -4.90 7.65
CA TYR A 291 2.93 -4.10 7.87
C TYR A 291 2.57 -2.74 8.48
N MET A 292 3.24 -2.37 9.56
CA MET A 292 3.10 -1.07 10.20
C MET A 292 4.26 -0.15 9.83
N VAL A 293 3.93 0.99 9.21
CA VAL A 293 4.92 2.05 8.94
C VAL A 293 5.34 2.68 10.27
N ARG A 294 6.65 2.81 10.50
CA ARG A 294 7.17 3.55 11.67
C ARG A 294 7.01 5.04 11.43
N ILE A 295 6.69 5.77 12.48
CA ILE A 295 6.56 7.24 12.45
C ILE A 295 7.79 7.90 13.06
N SER A 296 8.07 9.12 12.58
CA SER A 296 9.13 10.01 13.11
C SER A 296 8.56 11.30 13.70
N SER A 297 7.24 11.53 13.56
CA SER A 297 6.51 12.68 14.11
C SER A 297 5.35 12.19 14.99
N SER A 298 4.86 13.05 15.86
CA SER A 298 3.77 12.74 16.81
C SER A 298 2.39 12.70 16.16
N VAL A 299 2.29 12.14 14.96
CA VAL A 299 1.05 11.99 14.19
C VAL A 299 0.90 10.54 13.75
N ASP A 300 -0.26 9.95 14.01
CA ASP A 300 -0.63 8.68 13.40
C ASP A 300 -1.05 8.93 11.94
N PRO A 301 -0.30 8.42 10.93
CA PRO A 301 -0.61 8.69 9.51
C PRO A 301 -1.92 8.06 9.05
N THR A 302 -2.54 7.24 9.89
CA THR A 302 -3.84 6.60 9.62
C THR A 302 -5.02 7.35 10.24
N ASP A 303 -4.75 8.43 10.99
CA ASP A 303 -5.80 9.25 11.60
C ASP A 303 -6.47 10.11 10.52
N PRO A 304 -7.78 9.98 10.29
CA PRO A 304 -8.49 10.78 9.27
C PRO A 304 -8.53 12.28 9.58
N ALA A 305 -8.11 12.69 10.79
CA ALA A 305 -8.01 14.10 11.21
C ALA A 305 -6.58 14.66 11.12
N ALA A 306 -5.62 13.88 10.57
CA ALA A 306 -4.21 14.26 10.42
C ALA A 306 -3.96 15.14 9.19
#